data_b977e255d94f1eb9700df213e68d317b
#
_entry.id   b977e255d94f1eb9700df213e68d317b
#
_cell.length_a   1.000
_cell.length_b   1.000
_cell.length_c   1.000
_cell.angle_alpha   90.00
_cell.angle_beta   90.00
_cell.angle_gamma   90.00
#
_symmetry.space_group_name_H-M   'P 1'
#
loop_
_entity.id
_entity.type
_entity.pdbx_description
1 polymer ?
#
loop_
_entity_poly.entity_id
_entity_poly.type
_entity_poly.pdbx_seq_one_letter_code
_entity_poly.pdbx_strand_id
1 'polypeptide(L)'
;MGTGIMKKEFLKNDKDKPTFELLPIDLLADVNKVLQHGCIRYGLNNWRKAEGFKFSRCYNALLRHMFAWWQGEDNDRETGISHLAHAMCNLLFMMYHFKNNKQADDRPIGFGKGEQNE
;
A
#
# COMPACT_ATOMS: atom_id res chain seq x y z
N MET A 1 14.81 50.28 12.53
CA MET A 1 14.73 49.86 12.39
C MET A 1 14.13 49.03 12.41
N GLY A 2 14.09 48.85 12.41
CA GLY A 2 13.58 47.79 12.52
C GLY A 2 12.37 47.45 12.15
N THR A 3 12.02 48.05 11.63
CA THR A 3 10.77 47.92 11.28
C THR A 3 10.53 46.72 10.49
N GLY A 4 11.28 46.39 9.59
CA GLY A 4 11.03 45.23 8.84
C GLY A 4 11.11 43.97 9.64
N ILE A 5 11.46 44.16 10.84
CA ILE A 5 11.63 43.09 11.74
C ILE A 5 10.34 42.50 12.19
N MET A 6 9.34 43.28 12.25
CA MET A 6 8.04 42.87 12.74
C MET A 6 7.23 42.24 11.62
N LYS A 7 7.49 41.00 11.34
CA LYS A 7 6.70 40.28 10.34
C LYS A 7 5.44 39.76 11.00
N LYS A 8 4.31 40.07 10.44
CA LYS A 8 3.02 39.67 10.98
C LYS A 8 2.53 38.35 10.44
N GLU A 9 3.14 37.88 9.35
CA GLU A 9 2.76 36.63 8.75
C GLU A 9 3.43 35.46 9.45
N PHE A 10 2.73 34.35 9.43
CA PHE A 10 3.33 33.11 9.86
C PHE A 10 4.42 32.70 8.85
N LEU A 11 5.59 32.35 9.37
CA LEU A 11 6.73 31.97 8.53
C LEU A 11 7.14 30.55 8.82
N LYS A 12 7.44 29.80 7.77
CA LYS A 12 7.90 28.45 7.86
C LYS A 12 8.71 28.09 6.64
N ASN A 13 9.76 27.32 6.85
CA ASN A 13 10.64 26.92 5.78
C ASN A 13 10.22 25.55 5.23
N ASP A 14 9.16 25.55 4.43
CA ASP A 14 8.64 24.30 3.87
C ASP A 14 8.62 24.29 2.34
N LYS A 15 9.29 25.25 1.70
CA LYS A 15 9.38 25.27 0.26
C LYS A 15 10.08 24.00 -0.21
N ASP A 16 9.51 23.39 -1.23
CA ASP A 16 10.06 22.18 -1.86
C ASP A 16 10.03 20.95 -0.96
N LYS A 17 9.38 21.02 0.19
CA LYS A 17 9.15 19.85 1.02
C LYS A 17 7.87 19.17 0.60
N PRO A 18 7.79 17.84 0.79
CA PRO A 18 6.58 17.11 0.39
C PRO A 18 5.33 17.64 1.08
N THR A 19 4.23 17.66 0.35
CA THR A 19 2.93 17.98 0.90
C THR A 19 2.04 16.76 0.77
N PHE A 20 1.20 16.54 1.76
CA PHE A 20 0.36 15.34 1.80
C PHE A 20 -1.14 15.67 1.83
N GLU A 21 -1.46 16.94 1.66
CA GLU A 21 -2.86 17.38 1.74
C GLU A 21 -3.74 16.83 0.61
N LEU A 22 -3.11 16.39 -0.46
CA LEU A 22 -3.83 15.81 -1.60
C LEU A 22 -4.24 14.35 -1.36
N LEU A 23 -3.73 13.73 -0.31
CA LEU A 23 -4.09 12.35 -0.02
C LEU A 23 -5.52 12.28 0.53
N PRO A 24 -6.36 11.42 -0.03
CA PRO A 24 -7.75 11.31 0.42
C PRO A 24 -7.82 10.54 1.74
N ILE A 25 -7.77 11.28 2.84
CA ILE A 25 -7.71 10.68 4.18
C ILE A 25 -8.89 9.76 4.46
N ASP A 26 -10.09 10.12 3.98
CA ASP A 26 -11.27 9.32 4.19
C ASP A 26 -11.14 7.93 3.56
N LEU A 27 -10.56 7.86 2.36
CA LEU A 27 -10.35 6.58 1.70
C LEU A 27 -9.19 5.81 2.35
N LEU A 28 -8.16 6.53 2.77
CA LEU A 28 -7.03 5.92 3.46
C LEU A 28 -7.45 5.33 4.81
N ALA A 29 -8.48 5.90 5.44
CA ALA A 29 -9.00 5.35 6.68
C ALA A 29 -9.54 3.93 6.46
N ASP A 30 -10.16 3.67 5.32
CA ASP A 30 -10.64 2.32 5.03
C ASP A 30 -9.47 1.35 4.83
N VAL A 31 -8.43 1.80 4.16
CA VAL A 31 -7.21 1.00 4.00
C VAL A 31 -6.59 0.71 5.37
N ASN A 32 -6.61 1.72 6.25
CA ASN A 32 -6.08 1.56 7.59
C ASN A 32 -6.82 0.50 8.41
N LYS A 33 -8.12 0.32 8.16
CA LYS A 33 -8.88 -0.73 8.83
C LYS A 33 -8.31 -2.11 8.54
N VAL A 34 -7.87 -2.33 7.31
CA VAL A 34 -7.24 -3.60 6.92
C VAL A 34 -5.92 -3.75 7.66
N LEU A 35 -5.13 -2.68 7.73
CA LEU A 35 -3.85 -2.70 8.45
C LEU A 35 -4.06 -3.00 9.93
N GLN A 36 -5.09 -2.40 10.54
CA GLN A 36 -5.41 -2.65 11.93
C GLN A 36 -5.81 -4.10 12.17
N HIS A 37 -6.62 -4.65 11.28
CA HIS A 37 -7.03 -6.04 11.36
C HIS A 37 -5.81 -6.95 11.29
N GLY A 38 -4.89 -6.67 10.39
CA GLY A 38 -3.67 -7.46 10.28
C GLY A 38 -2.77 -7.33 11.49
N CYS A 39 -2.73 -6.13 12.08
CA CYS A 39 -1.93 -5.90 13.29
C CYS A 39 -2.45 -6.78 14.45
N ILE A 40 -3.76 -6.84 14.60
CA ILE A 40 -4.36 -7.68 15.66
C ILE A 40 -4.07 -9.16 15.41
N ARG A 41 -4.19 -9.58 14.17
CA ARG A 41 -4.09 -11.00 13.83
C ARG A 41 -2.64 -11.50 13.75
N TYR A 42 -1.74 -10.69 13.19
CA TYR A 42 -0.38 -11.13 12.89
C TYR A 42 0.71 -10.37 13.62
N GLY A 43 0.38 -9.27 14.28
CA GLY A 43 1.34 -8.43 14.97
C GLY A 43 1.67 -7.16 14.21
N LEU A 44 2.17 -6.18 14.94
CA LEU A 44 2.50 -4.88 14.39
C LEU A 44 3.54 -5.00 13.28
N ASN A 45 3.22 -4.41 12.14
CA ASN A 45 4.11 -4.37 10.98
C ASN A 45 4.55 -5.75 10.48
N ASN A 46 3.75 -6.79 10.75
CA ASN A 46 4.08 -8.13 10.26
C ASN A 46 4.23 -8.14 8.74
N TRP A 47 3.44 -7.34 8.02
CA TRP A 47 3.46 -7.30 6.57
C TRP A 47 4.79 -6.80 6.01
N ARG A 48 5.63 -6.18 6.85
CA ARG A 48 6.94 -5.69 6.41
C ARG A 48 8.04 -6.75 6.52
N LYS A 49 7.74 -7.90 7.10
CA LYS A 49 8.76 -8.94 7.26
C LYS A 49 9.11 -9.52 5.90
N ALA A 50 10.42 -9.68 5.67
CA ALA A 50 10.91 -10.18 4.39
C ALA A 50 10.73 -11.68 4.24
N GLU A 51 10.90 -12.40 5.32
CA GLU A 51 10.89 -13.86 5.26
C GLU A 51 9.51 -14.37 4.86
N GLY A 52 9.47 -15.17 3.81
CA GLY A 52 8.23 -15.77 3.36
C GLY A 52 7.37 -14.88 2.48
N PHE A 53 7.74 -13.63 2.29
CA PHE A 53 6.98 -12.76 1.41
C PHE A 53 7.33 -13.05 -0.04
N LYS A 54 6.30 -13.23 -0.86
CA LYS A 54 6.42 -13.39 -2.30
C LYS A 54 5.41 -12.47 -2.98
N PHE A 55 5.82 -11.84 -4.06
CA PHE A 55 4.89 -10.96 -4.79
C PHE A 55 3.64 -11.71 -5.22
N SER A 56 3.79 -12.96 -5.65
CA SER A 56 2.64 -13.73 -6.10
C SER A 56 1.58 -13.90 -5.02
N ARG A 57 1.97 -13.97 -3.77
CA ARG A 57 0.99 -14.11 -2.67
C ARG A 57 0.07 -12.89 -2.59
N CYS A 58 0.65 -11.70 -2.68
CA CYS A 58 -0.15 -10.48 -2.66
C CYS A 58 -0.86 -10.22 -3.97
N TYR A 59 -0.23 -10.58 -5.07
CA TYR A 59 -0.85 -10.45 -6.38
C TYR A 59 -2.12 -11.31 -6.46
N ASN A 60 -2.03 -12.55 -6.00
CA ASN A 60 -3.19 -13.43 -6.00
C ASN A 60 -4.28 -12.93 -5.06
N ALA A 61 -3.90 -12.43 -3.89
CA ALA A 61 -4.87 -11.87 -2.95
C ALA A 61 -5.56 -10.64 -3.56
N LEU A 62 -4.78 -9.77 -4.19
CA LEU A 62 -5.30 -8.59 -4.88
C LEU A 62 -6.36 -9.00 -5.91
N LEU A 63 -6.05 -9.98 -6.74
CA LEU A 63 -6.98 -10.42 -7.76
C LEU A 63 -8.23 -11.07 -7.17
N ARG A 64 -8.08 -11.87 -6.10
CA ARG A 64 -9.26 -12.46 -5.46
C ARG A 64 -10.21 -11.38 -4.96
N HIS A 65 -9.69 -10.33 -4.34
CA HIS A 65 -10.51 -9.23 -3.87
C HIS A 65 -11.15 -8.47 -5.03
N MET A 66 -10.39 -8.24 -6.10
CA MET A 66 -10.93 -7.52 -7.25
C MET A 66 -12.00 -8.32 -7.97
N PHE A 67 -11.79 -9.63 -8.12
CA PHE A 67 -12.79 -10.49 -8.75
C PHE A 67 -14.09 -10.52 -7.93
N ALA A 68 -13.98 -10.64 -6.62
CA ALA A 68 -15.16 -10.66 -5.76
C ALA A 68 -15.92 -9.33 -5.86
N TRP A 69 -15.19 -8.24 -5.82
CA TRP A 69 -15.80 -6.92 -5.94
C TRP A 69 -16.49 -6.74 -7.29
N TRP A 70 -15.83 -7.16 -8.36
CA TRP A 70 -16.38 -7.02 -9.71
C TRP A 70 -17.66 -7.82 -9.88
N GLN A 71 -17.82 -8.91 -9.14
CA GLN A 71 -19.02 -9.74 -9.20
C GLN A 71 -20.11 -9.25 -8.26
N GLY A 72 -19.92 -8.14 -7.61
CA GLY A 72 -20.95 -7.51 -6.79
C GLY A 72 -20.81 -7.69 -5.29
N GLU A 73 -19.73 -8.32 -4.83
CA GLU A 73 -19.50 -8.46 -3.39
C GLU A 73 -18.67 -7.26 -2.92
N ASP A 74 -19.30 -6.35 -2.20
CA ASP A 74 -18.62 -5.13 -1.79
C ASP A 74 -17.57 -5.35 -0.71
N ASN A 75 -17.91 -6.15 0.29
CA ASN A 75 -17.05 -6.35 1.45
C ASN A 75 -16.60 -7.79 1.56
N ASP A 76 -15.37 -7.94 2.05
CA ASP A 76 -14.81 -9.26 2.33
C ASP A 76 -15.62 -9.93 3.43
N ARG A 77 -15.97 -11.19 3.24
CA ARG A 77 -16.81 -11.92 4.20
C ARG A 77 -16.10 -12.20 5.51
N GLU A 78 -14.79 -12.33 5.45
CA GLU A 78 -14.00 -12.68 6.62
C GLU A 78 -13.81 -11.48 7.54
N THR A 79 -13.58 -10.31 6.97
CA THR A 79 -13.26 -9.11 7.74
C THR A 79 -14.38 -8.09 7.80
N GLY A 80 -15.32 -8.15 6.86
CA GLY A 80 -16.35 -7.13 6.73
C GLY A 80 -15.84 -5.81 6.15
N ILE A 81 -14.60 -5.79 5.69
CA ILE A 81 -13.99 -4.58 5.15
C ILE A 81 -14.02 -4.63 3.63
N SER A 82 -14.15 -3.47 3.01
CA SER A 82 -14.22 -3.35 1.56
C SER A 82 -13.15 -4.15 0.85
N HIS A 83 -13.54 -4.90 -0.18
CA HIS A 83 -12.59 -5.59 -1.04
C HIS A 83 -11.60 -4.62 -1.68
N LEU A 84 -12.05 -3.38 -2.00
CA LEU A 84 -11.15 -2.41 -2.60
C LEU A 84 -10.06 -1.97 -1.61
N ALA A 85 -10.42 -1.85 -0.33
CA ALA A 85 -9.43 -1.51 0.70
C ALA A 85 -8.43 -2.64 0.87
N HIS A 86 -8.87 -3.89 0.83
CA HIS A 86 -7.97 -5.03 0.87
C HIS A 86 -7.04 -5.05 -0.34
N ALA A 87 -7.58 -4.73 -1.52
CA ALA A 87 -6.77 -4.68 -2.73
C ALA A 87 -5.69 -3.61 -2.62
N MET A 88 -6.03 -2.44 -2.10
CA MET A 88 -5.04 -1.38 -1.90
C MET A 88 -3.95 -1.78 -0.91
N CYS A 89 -4.32 -2.50 0.15
CA CYS A 89 -3.31 -2.98 1.10
C CYS A 89 -2.33 -3.93 0.43
N ASN A 90 -2.82 -4.81 -0.43
CA ASN A 90 -1.92 -5.71 -1.14
C ASN A 90 -0.97 -4.95 -2.04
N LEU A 91 -1.43 -3.86 -2.67
CA LEU A 91 -0.55 -3.00 -3.46
C LEU A 91 0.50 -2.34 -2.59
N LEU A 92 0.11 -1.85 -1.41
CA LEU A 92 1.07 -1.24 -0.48
C LEU A 92 2.14 -2.25 -0.07
N PHE A 93 1.73 -3.49 0.22
CA PHE A 93 2.68 -4.53 0.60
C PHE A 93 3.67 -4.80 -0.52
N MET A 94 3.17 -4.90 -1.75
CA MET A 94 4.04 -5.13 -2.90
C MET A 94 4.98 -3.95 -3.14
N MET A 95 4.47 -2.72 -2.99
CA MET A 95 5.32 -1.53 -3.14
C MET A 95 6.45 -1.51 -2.12
N TYR A 96 6.14 -1.83 -0.87
CA TYR A 96 7.16 -1.86 0.17
C TYR A 96 8.22 -2.90 -0.14
N HIS A 97 7.82 -4.10 -0.47
CA HIS A 97 8.75 -5.20 -0.72
C HIS A 97 9.51 -5.03 -2.02
N PHE A 98 8.91 -4.35 -2.99
CA PHE A 98 9.62 -4.03 -4.22
C PHE A 98 10.84 -3.15 -3.93
N LYS A 99 10.70 -2.24 -2.97
CA LYS A 99 11.80 -1.35 -2.61
C LYS A 99 12.81 -2.00 -1.67
N ASN A 100 12.35 -2.92 -0.82
CA ASN A 100 13.15 -3.34 0.33
C ASN A 100 13.44 -4.84 0.39
N ASN A 101 12.91 -5.65 -0.53
CA ASN A 101 13.04 -7.10 -0.43
C ASN A 101 13.09 -7.72 -1.83
N LYS A 102 14.26 -7.70 -2.42
CA LYS A 102 14.42 -8.19 -3.79
C LYS A 102 14.13 -9.68 -3.92
N GLN A 103 14.30 -10.43 -2.84
CA GLN A 103 14.07 -11.87 -2.87
C GLN A 103 12.60 -12.23 -2.96
N ALA A 104 11.72 -11.25 -2.78
CA ALA A 104 10.28 -11.47 -2.90
C ALA A 104 9.84 -11.64 -4.36
N ASP A 105 10.70 -11.29 -5.31
CA ASP A 105 10.32 -11.21 -6.70
C ASP A 105 10.27 -12.59 -7.34
N ASP A 106 9.08 -13.13 -7.41
CA ASP A 106 8.82 -14.42 -8.04
C ASP A 106 7.97 -14.24 -9.30
N ARG A 107 8.02 -13.05 -9.91
CA ARG A 107 7.29 -12.78 -11.13
C ARG A 107 7.88 -13.62 -12.27
N PRO A 108 7.03 -14.06 -13.22
CA PRO A 108 7.53 -14.85 -14.36
C PRO A 108 8.23 -13.96 -15.37
N ILE A 109 9.32 -13.31 -14.93
CA ILE A 109 10.08 -12.40 -15.77
C ILE A 109 10.72 -13.20 -16.89
N GLY A 110 10.54 -12.71 -18.10
CA GLY A 110 11.06 -13.40 -19.27
C GLY A 110 10.13 -14.45 -19.82
N PHE A 111 8.97 -14.62 -19.21
CA PHE A 111 8.00 -15.60 -19.65
C PHE A 111 7.69 -15.49 -21.14
N GLY A 112 7.43 -14.29 -21.60
CA GLY A 112 7.12 -14.09 -23.01
C GLY A 112 8.32 -14.17 -23.94
N LYS A 113 9.52 -14.25 -23.41
CA LYS A 113 10.73 -14.31 -24.20
C LYS A 113 11.09 -15.73 -24.54
N GLY A 114 10.50 -16.63 -24.02
CA GLY A 114 10.65 -17.93 -24.31
C GLY A 114 11.87 -18.61 -24.43
N GLU A 115 11.98 -18.18 -24.63
CA GLU A 115 12.52 -18.61 -24.65
C GLU A 115 13.23 -18.92 -24.66
N GLN A 116 13.37 -18.38 -24.86
CA GLN A 116 14.09 -18.24 -24.83
C GLN A 116 14.71 -18.98 -24.14
N ASN A 117 14.67 -19.37 -23.81
CA ASN A 117 15.03 -20.06 -23.21
C ASN A 117 14.85 -21.14 -22.90
N GLU A 118 14.56 -21.23 -23.28
CA GLU A 118 14.38 -22.27 -23.15
C GLU A 118 14.69 -22.85 -23.21
#